data_7b0f0f53e70d81220d6cd08b6b1c1b4f
#
_entry.id   7b0f0f53e70d81220d6cd08b6b1c1b4f
#
_cell.length_a   1.000
_cell.length_b   1.000
_cell.length_c   1.000
_cell.angle_alpha   90.00
_cell.angle_beta   90.00
_cell.angle_gamma   90.00
#
_symmetry.space_group_name_H-M   'P 1'
#
loop_
_entity.id
_entity.type
_entity.pdbx_description
1 polymer ?
#
loop_
_entity_poly.entity_id
_entity_poly.type
_entity_poly.pdbx_seq_one_letter_code
_entity_poly.pdbx_strand_id
1 'polypeptide(L)'
;VERSGAGARFSVLDQGLYLAPRPVSAPLRAPDGGTPHLRVALIGIHMMLLGGDDIRIELNVGPGVTLEVIEPAGMVAYDAEGVASRWTLDAVLGEGSALVWDGAPFVIAGGANVLRQTRVRMGAGARVLIRETLVLGRSGEAGGALRSVTRLTGPGGDFLYEDLDLTGVRRQAIGVLGTSKVLSSATAAGWRPSPGQGPETGEDPGAGPDRITGPGNAGPGTAGPAAHRFELAADGAVLRALADSAHQADRLVQPEYDRWKVQLTDQLNRVTD
;
A
#
# COMPACT_ATOMS: atom_id res chain seq x y z
N VAL A 1 5.38 -19.02 4.94
CA VAL A 1 6.00 -19.60 3.72
C VAL A 1 7.47 -19.81 3.93
N GLU A 2 8.03 -20.81 3.31
CA GLU A 2 9.44 -21.19 3.47
C GLU A 2 10.03 -21.71 2.17
N ARG A 3 11.36 -21.67 2.06
CA ARG A 3 12.09 -22.23 0.93
C ARG A 3 12.00 -23.76 0.97
N SER A 4 11.86 -24.39 -0.19
CA SER A 4 11.77 -25.85 -0.35
C SER A 4 12.53 -26.26 -1.60
N GLY A 5 13.79 -26.71 -1.42
CA GLY A 5 14.71 -26.96 -2.54
C GLY A 5 14.95 -25.70 -3.36
N ALA A 6 14.77 -25.77 -4.67
CA ALA A 6 14.84 -24.63 -5.59
C ALA A 6 13.58 -23.77 -5.60
N GLY A 7 12.51 -24.17 -4.92
CA GLY A 7 11.22 -23.45 -4.86
C GLY A 7 10.87 -22.96 -3.48
N ALA A 8 9.60 -22.65 -3.28
CA ALA A 8 9.01 -22.32 -1.99
C ALA A 8 7.67 -23.03 -1.80
N ARG A 9 7.23 -23.15 -0.55
CA ARG A 9 5.94 -23.75 -0.19
C ARG A 9 5.25 -22.96 0.93
N PHE A 10 3.95 -23.10 1.01
CA PHE A 10 3.19 -22.71 2.19
C PHE A 10 3.38 -23.79 3.26
N SER A 11 4.12 -23.48 4.34
CA SER A 11 4.28 -24.38 5.50
C SER A 11 3.06 -24.35 6.41
N VAL A 12 2.42 -23.17 6.48
CA VAL A 12 1.15 -22.93 7.17
C VAL A 12 0.29 -22.10 6.25
N LEU A 13 -0.99 -22.44 6.15
CA LEU A 13 -2.00 -21.72 5.38
C LEU A 13 -3.36 -21.86 6.08
N ASP A 14 -3.46 -21.22 7.25
CA ASP A 14 -4.64 -21.31 8.09
C ASP A 14 -5.71 -20.33 7.64
N GLN A 15 -6.94 -20.80 7.64
CA GLN A 15 -8.13 -19.99 7.38
C GLN A 15 -8.70 -19.50 8.71
N GLY A 16 -8.91 -18.20 8.82
CA GLY A 16 -9.63 -17.58 9.93
C GLY A 16 -11.15 -17.61 9.75
N LEU A 17 -11.85 -16.99 10.69
CA LEU A 17 -13.32 -16.85 10.61
C LEU A 17 -13.74 -15.95 9.43
N TYR A 18 -13.00 -14.90 9.15
CA TYR A 18 -13.38 -13.85 8.21
C TYR A 18 -12.67 -13.97 6.85
N LEU A 19 -11.43 -14.47 6.84
CA LEU A 19 -10.57 -14.50 5.67
C LEU A 19 -10.08 -15.91 5.38
N ALA A 20 -10.13 -16.29 4.11
CA ALA A 20 -9.57 -17.53 3.60
C ALA A 20 -8.40 -17.24 2.66
N PRO A 21 -7.17 -17.64 3.00
CA PRO A 21 -6.05 -17.62 2.07
C PRO A 21 -6.21 -18.74 1.04
N ARG A 22 -6.03 -18.41 -0.24
CA ARG A 22 -6.08 -19.36 -1.36
C ARG A 22 -4.83 -19.20 -2.21
N PRO A 23 -3.99 -20.26 -2.32
CA PRO A 23 -2.87 -20.23 -3.25
C PRO A 23 -3.36 -20.00 -4.67
N VAL A 24 -2.67 -19.14 -5.39
CA VAL A 24 -2.92 -18.86 -6.80
C VAL A 24 -1.62 -18.94 -7.57
N SER A 25 -1.70 -19.21 -8.88
CA SER A 25 -0.50 -19.25 -9.71
C SER A 25 0.20 -17.91 -9.68
N ALA A 26 1.51 -17.90 -9.41
CA ALA A 26 2.30 -16.68 -9.51
C ALA A 26 2.44 -16.31 -11.00
N PRO A 27 2.22 -15.05 -11.39
CA PRO A 27 2.26 -14.64 -12.79
C PRO A 27 3.68 -14.66 -13.38
N LEU A 28 4.68 -14.56 -12.52
CA LEU A 28 6.08 -14.53 -12.88
C LEU A 28 6.77 -15.73 -12.22
N ARG A 29 6.96 -16.80 -12.99
CA ARG A 29 7.90 -17.83 -12.60
C ARG A 29 9.29 -17.21 -12.75
N ALA A 30 10.07 -17.22 -11.66
CA ALA A 30 11.48 -16.85 -11.77
C ALA A 30 12.12 -17.71 -12.89
N PRO A 31 12.92 -17.11 -13.78
CA PRO A 31 13.81 -17.88 -14.63
C PRO A 31 14.64 -18.83 -13.76
N ASP A 32 15.14 -19.92 -14.33
CA ASP A 32 15.96 -20.90 -13.59
C ASP A 32 17.05 -20.14 -12.80
N GLY A 33 16.99 -20.23 -11.46
CA GLY A 33 17.90 -19.53 -10.56
C GLY A 33 17.33 -18.29 -9.83
N GLY A 34 16.12 -17.80 -10.16
CA GLY A 34 15.53 -16.63 -9.50
C GLY A 34 14.97 -16.91 -8.10
N THR A 35 14.62 -15.84 -7.39
CA THR A 35 14.01 -15.91 -6.04
C THR A 35 12.68 -16.68 -6.09
N PRO A 36 12.49 -17.75 -5.29
CA PRO A 36 11.24 -18.49 -5.24
C PRO A 36 10.06 -17.58 -4.88
N HIS A 37 8.98 -17.66 -5.66
CA HIS A 37 7.82 -16.77 -5.55
C HIS A 37 6.54 -17.56 -5.31
N LEU A 38 5.81 -17.22 -4.26
CA LEU A 38 4.47 -17.71 -3.96
C LEU A 38 3.48 -16.59 -4.00
N ARG A 39 2.27 -16.89 -4.47
CA ARG A 39 1.15 -15.94 -4.50
C ARG A 39 -0.06 -16.52 -3.79
N VAL A 40 -0.72 -15.68 -2.98
CA VAL A 40 -1.93 -16.03 -2.24
C VAL A 40 -2.99 -14.94 -2.41
N ALA A 41 -4.24 -15.37 -2.67
CA ALA A 41 -5.39 -14.48 -2.60
C ALA A 41 -6.00 -14.54 -1.19
N LEU A 42 -6.27 -13.39 -0.59
CA LEU A 42 -7.06 -13.28 0.64
C LEU A 42 -8.53 -13.02 0.27
N ILE A 43 -9.38 -14.01 0.54
CA ILE A 43 -10.80 -13.96 0.17
C ILE A 43 -11.62 -13.74 1.44
N GLY A 44 -12.44 -12.70 1.47
CA GLY A 44 -13.47 -12.52 2.49
C GLY A 44 -14.54 -13.61 2.38
N ILE A 45 -14.78 -14.36 3.46
CA ILE A 45 -15.73 -15.47 3.51
C ILE A 45 -16.94 -15.19 4.38
N HIS A 46 -16.86 -14.17 5.20
CA HIS A 46 -17.95 -13.64 6.01
C HIS A 46 -18.00 -12.12 5.93
N MET A 47 -19.16 -11.54 6.26
CA MET A 47 -19.25 -10.11 6.56
C MET A 47 -18.32 -9.79 7.72
N MET A 48 -17.53 -8.74 7.60
CA MET A 48 -16.47 -8.43 8.55
C MET A 48 -16.38 -6.94 8.82
N LEU A 49 -15.65 -6.60 9.91
CA LEU A 49 -15.48 -5.25 10.41
C LEU A 49 -16.81 -4.62 10.84
N LEU A 50 -17.65 -5.45 11.48
CA LEU A 50 -18.73 -5.01 12.33
C LEU A 50 -18.18 -4.59 13.71
N GLY A 51 -18.96 -3.89 14.52
CA GLY A 51 -18.54 -3.50 15.86
C GLY A 51 -18.05 -4.67 16.69
N GLY A 52 -16.81 -4.57 17.21
CA GLY A 52 -16.16 -5.60 18.02
C GLY A 52 -15.39 -6.68 17.26
N ASP A 53 -15.46 -6.71 15.93
CA ASP A 53 -14.66 -7.66 15.13
C ASP A 53 -13.15 -7.41 15.30
N ASP A 54 -12.37 -8.48 15.39
CA ASP A 54 -10.91 -8.46 15.41
C ASP A 54 -10.36 -9.37 14.32
N ILE A 55 -9.90 -8.78 13.24
CA ILE A 55 -9.29 -9.47 12.11
C ILE A 55 -7.79 -9.39 12.25
N ARG A 56 -7.13 -10.55 12.27
CA ARG A 56 -5.67 -10.62 12.36
C ARG A 56 -5.11 -11.48 11.23
N ILE A 57 -4.15 -10.90 10.50
CA ILE A 57 -3.41 -11.55 9.43
C ILE A 57 -1.96 -11.65 9.88
N GLU A 58 -1.45 -12.87 9.97
CA GLU A 58 -0.07 -13.15 10.35
C GLU A 58 0.69 -13.75 9.18
N LEU A 59 1.79 -13.10 8.79
CA LEU A 59 2.65 -13.56 7.70
C LEU A 59 4.04 -13.85 8.22
N ASN A 60 4.54 -15.06 7.93
CA ASN A 60 5.93 -15.42 8.15
C ASN A 60 6.54 -15.79 6.80
N VAL A 61 7.46 -14.97 6.29
CA VAL A 61 8.15 -15.18 5.02
C VAL A 61 9.58 -15.56 5.30
N GLY A 62 9.93 -16.80 4.99
CA GLY A 62 11.27 -17.34 5.19
C GLY A 62 12.34 -16.65 4.34
N PRO A 63 13.63 -16.84 4.67
CA PRO A 63 14.72 -16.19 3.95
C PRO A 63 14.71 -16.50 2.45
N GLY A 64 15.01 -15.49 1.64
CA GLY A 64 15.12 -15.60 0.19
C GLY A 64 13.84 -16.09 -0.52
N VAL A 65 12.66 -15.84 0.04
CA VAL A 65 11.36 -16.16 -0.58
C VAL A 65 10.58 -14.87 -0.83
N THR A 66 9.90 -14.79 -1.95
CA THR A 66 8.94 -13.76 -2.26
C THR A 66 7.52 -14.26 -2.00
N LEU A 67 6.76 -13.54 -1.17
CA LEU A 67 5.32 -13.73 -1.00
C LEU A 67 4.58 -12.56 -1.61
N GLU A 68 3.70 -12.85 -2.55
CA GLU A 68 2.73 -11.90 -3.08
C GLU A 68 1.34 -12.20 -2.51
N VAL A 69 0.75 -11.19 -1.88
CA VAL A 69 -0.63 -11.22 -1.36
C VAL A 69 -1.48 -10.32 -2.24
N ILE A 70 -2.59 -10.84 -2.71
CA ILE A 70 -3.59 -10.08 -3.45
C ILE A 70 -4.94 -10.12 -2.73
N GLU A 71 -5.66 -9.02 -2.76
CA GLU A 71 -7.03 -8.92 -2.31
C GLU A 71 -7.95 -8.81 -3.54
N PRO A 72 -8.67 -9.89 -3.93
CA PRO A 72 -9.50 -9.87 -5.14
C PRO A 72 -10.71 -8.94 -5.05
N ALA A 73 -11.11 -8.57 -3.84
CA ALA A 73 -12.26 -7.71 -3.57
C ALA A 73 -11.94 -6.75 -2.44
N GLY A 74 -12.53 -5.56 -2.51
CA GLY A 74 -12.46 -4.57 -1.43
C GLY A 74 -13.13 -5.04 -0.15
N MET A 75 -12.69 -4.47 0.96
CA MET A 75 -13.24 -4.71 2.28
C MET A 75 -14.07 -3.52 2.73
N VAL A 76 -15.21 -3.76 3.38
CA VAL A 76 -16.08 -2.70 3.90
C VAL A 76 -16.22 -2.87 5.41
N ALA A 77 -15.85 -1.83 6.14
CA ALA A 77 -16.20 -1.69 7.55
C ALA A 77 -17.57 -1.01 7.64
N TYR A 78 -18.46 -1.61 8.42
CA TYR A 78 -19.85 -1.18 8.57
C TYR A 78 -20.06 -0.36 9.84
N ASP A 79 -21.27 0.16 10.01
CA ASP A 79 -21.66 0.86 11.25
C ASP A 79 -21.39 -0.05 12.45
N ALA A 80 -20.64 0.49 13.37
CA ALA A 80 -20.12 -0.23 14.54
C ALA A 80 -20.92 0.09 15.82
N GLU A 81 -22.01 0.88 15.72
CA GLU A 81 -22.78 1.34 16.88
C GLU A 81 -21.88 1.88 18.01
N GLY A 82 -20.77 2.53 17.62
CA GLY A 82 -19.76 3.08 18.53
C GLY A 82 -18.68 2.11 19.01
N VAL A 83 -18.82 0.80 18.78
CA VAL A 83 -17.82 -0.21 19.19
C VAL A 83 -16.75 -0.34 18.10
N ALA A 84 -15.47 -0.20 18.46
CA ALA A 84 -14.39 -0.29 17.49
C ALA A 84 -14.19 -1.71 16.98
N SER A 85 -14.00 -1.85 15.67
CA SER A 85 -13.44 -3.05 15.03
C SER A 85 -11.93 -2.89 14.82
N ARG A 86 -11.22 -4.02 14.72
CA ARG A 86 -9.77 -4.06 14.51
C ARG A 86 -9.41 -4.83 13.24
N TRP A 87 -8.43 -4.31 12.54
CA TRP A 87 -7.77 -5.00 11.44
C TRP A 87 -6.27 -4.92 11.66
N THR A 88 -5.60 -6.04 11.73
CA THR A 88 -4.16 -6.10 12.02
C THR A 88 -3.45 -6.98 11.02
N LEU A 89 -2.39 -6.45 10.42
CA LEU A 89 -1.38 -7.18 9.66
C LEU A 89 -0.09 -7.21 10.47
N ASP A 90 0.36 -8.41 10.84
CA ASP A 90 1.66 -8.67 11.45
C ASP A 90 2.49 -9.52 10.48
N ALA A 91 3.56 -8.97 9.93
CA ALA A 91 4.44 -9.67 9.02
C ALA A 91 5.89 -9.74 9.54
N VAL A 92 6.49 -10.91 9.41
CA VAL A 92 7.91 -11.14 9.67
C VAL A 92 8.57 -11.63 8.39
N LEU A 93 9.56 -10.88 7.93
CA LEU A 93 10.30 -11.15 6.71
C LEU A 93 11.73 -11.59 7.05
N GLY A 94 12.11 -12.79 6.62
CA GLY A 94 13.47 -13.31 6.74
C GLY A 94 14.47 -12.53 5.88
N GLU A 95 15.74 -12.86 6.06
CA GLU A 95 16.82 -12.24 5.28
C GLU A 95 16.61 -12.41 3.78
N GLY A 96 16.79 -11.32 3.01
CA GLY A 96 16.65 -11.31 1.55
C GLY A 96 15.27 -11.69 1.01
N SER A 97 14.25 -11.81 1.87
CA SER A 97 12.89 -12.11 1.44
C SER A 97 12.15 -10.87 0.93
N ALA A 98 11.01 -11.08 0.28
CA ALA A 98 10.18 -9.97 -0.16
C ALA A 98 8.70 -10.20 0.12
N LEU A 99 7.99 -9.12 0.48
CA LEU A 99 6.54 -9.06 0.56
C LEU A 99 6.01 -8.05 -0.47
N VAL A 100 5.14 -8.53 -1.35
CA VAL A 100 4.36 -7.69 -2.25
C VAL A 100 2.89 -7.81 -1.81
N TRP A 101 2.27 -6.70 -1.44
CA TRP A 101 0.87 -6.65 -1.05
C TRP A 101 0.10 -5.76 -2.02
N ASP A 102 -0.83 -6.35 -2.76
CA ASP A 102 -1.72 -5.65 -3.67
C ASP A 102 -3.11 -5.55 -3.02
N GLY A 103 -3.28 -4.49 -2.22
CA GLY A 103 -4.49 -4.25 -1.45
C GLY A 103 -5.61 -3.68 -2.31
N ALA A 104 -6.80 -4.26 -2.17
CA ALA A 104 -8.04 -3.70 -2.71
C ALA A 104 -8.54 -2.53 -1.82
N PRO A 105 -9.51 -1.71 -2.30
CA PRO A 105 -10.03 -0.61 -1.51
C PRO A 105 -10.61 -1.05 -0.17
N PHE A 106 -10.19 -0.39 0.91
CA PHE A 106 -10.71 -0.55 2.25
C PHE A 106 -11.68 0.59 2.54
N VAL A 107 -12.97 0.29 2.59
CA VAL A 107 -14.06 1.26 2.69
C VAL A 107 -14.53 1.38 4.13
N ILE A 108 -14.52 2.60 4.66
CA ILE A 108 -14.99 2.94 6.00
C ILE A 108 -16.37 3.59 5.85
N ALA A 109 -17.44 2.80 5.91
CA ALA A 109 -18.82 3.28 5.77
C ALA A 109 -19.22 4.24 6.90
N GLY A 110 -20.34 4.95 6.72
CA GLY A 110 -20.89 5.80 7.77
C GLY A 110 -21.14 5.00 9.04
N GLY A 111 -20.80 5.54 10.22
CA GLY A 111 -20.90 4.87 11.51
C GLY A 111 -19.79 3.85 11.83
N ALA A 112 -18.96 3.44 10.87
CA ALA A 112 -17.83 2.56 11.14
C ALA A 112 -16.83 3.22 12.09
N ASN A 113 -16.18 2.38 12.93
CA ASN A 113 -15.12 2.81 13.85
C ASN A 113 -13.99 1.78 13.79
N VAL A 114 -12.88 2.09 13.12
CA VAL A 114 -11.85 1.13 12.77
C VAL A 114 -10.49 1.52 13.33
N LEU A 115 -9.84 0.57 14.00
CA LEU A 115 -8.43 0.61 14.34
C LEU A 115 -7.68 -0.32 13.38
N ARG A 116 -6.90 0.23 12.45
CA ARG A 116 -6.12 -0.51 11.48
C ARG A 116 -4.64 -0.42 11.82
N GLN A 117 -3.95 -1.57 11.83
CA GLN A 117 -2.54 -1.64 12.12
C GLN A 117 -1.81 -2.52 11.11
N THR A 118 -0.74 -2.00 10.53
CA THR A 118 0.17 -2.73 9.66
C THR A 118 1.56 -2.71 10.29
N ARG A 119 2.08 -3.88 10.66
CA ARG A 119 3.41 -4.03 11.25
C ARG A 119 4.22 -5.01 10.44
N VAL A 120 5.37 -4.58 9.93
CA VAL A 120 6.29 -5.44 9.20
C VAL A 120 7.66 -5.37 9.82
N ARG A 121 8.16 -6.50 10.28
CA ARG A 121 9.54 -6.67 10.75
C ARG A 121 10.36 -7.30 9.63
N MET A 122 11.38 -6.60 9.19
CA MET A 122 12.18 -6.93 8.03
C MET A 122 13.58 -7.39 8.44
N GLY A 123 13.99 -8.57 8.01
CA GLY A 123 15.36 -9.03 8.12
C GLY A 123 16.32 -8.26 7.21
N ALA A 124 17.61 -8.53 7.30
CA ALA A 124 18.62 -7.89 6.46
C ALA A 124 18.31 -8.14 4.98
N GLY A 125 18.37 -7.10 4.14
CA GLY A 125 18.08 -7.18 2.70
C GLY A 125 16.65 -7.55 2.34
N ALA A 126 15.73 -7.66 3.32
CA ALA A 126 14.32 -7.88 3.03
C ALA A 126 13.69 -6.64 2.38
N ARG A 127 12.70 -6.86 1.51
CA ARG A 127 12.05 -5.82 0.72
C ARG A 127 10.54 -5.89 0.83
N VAL A 128 9.91 -4.72 0.81
CA VAL A 128 8.45 -4.58 0.89
C VAL A 128 7.96 -3.69 -0.23
N LEU A 129 6.82 -4.07 -0.81
CA LEU A 129 6.01 -3.22 -1.68
C LEU A 129 4.55 -3.42 -1.31
N ILE A 130 3.90 -2.39 -0.77
CA ILE A 130 2.50 -2.42 -0.35
C ILE A 130 1.73 -1.36 -1.11
N ARG A 131 0.59 -1.75 -1.72
CA ARG A 131 -0.43 -0.83 -2.21
C ARG A 131 -1.63 -0.86 -1.27
N GLU A 132 -2.18 0.31 -0.99
CA GLU A 132 -3.29 0.50 -0.09
C GLU A 132 -4.19 1.63 -0.56
N THR A 133 -5.51 1.45 -0.46
CA THR A 133 -6.48 2.50 -0.78
C THR A 133 -7.54 2.57 0.31
N LEU A 134 -7.54 3.67 1.08
CA LEU A 134 -8.49 3.95 2.14
C LEU A 134 -9.61 4.84 1.59
N VAL A 135 -10.86 4.41 1.74
CA VAL A 135 -12.04 5.12 1.22
C VAL A 135 -12.95 5.50 2.37
N LEU A 136 -13.10 6.79 2.65
CA LEU A 136 -13.97 7.30 3.71
C LEU A 136 -15.40 7.50 3.19
N GLY A 137 -16.25 6.51 3.48
CA GLY A 137 -17.66 6.50 3.10
C GLY A 137 -17.92 5.85 1.74
N ARG A 138 -19.07 5.21 1.65
CA ARG A 138 -19.65 4.79 0.38
C ARG A 138 -20.17 6.01 -0.40
N SER A 139 -20.72 5.80 -1.59
CA SER A 139 -21.36 6.85 -2.36
C SER A 139 -22.44 7.57 -1.52
N GLY A 140 -22.35 8.89 -1.43
CA GLY A 140 -23.26 9.70 -0.63
C GLY A 140 -22.97 9.76 0.88
N GLU A 141 -22.04 8.97 1.40
CA GLU A 141 -21.69 8.97 2.84
C GLU A 141 -20.53 9.89 3.15
N ALA A 142 -20.50 10.40 4.38
CA ALA A 142 -19.35 11.13 4.91
C ALA A 142 -18.22 10.19 5.37
N GLY A 143 -18.50 8.91 5.60
CA GLY A 143 -17.58 7.92 6.15
C GLY A 143 -17.53 7.91 7.67
N GLY A 144 -17.02 6.81 8.20
CA GLY A 144 -16.82 6.57 9.63
C GLY A 144 -15.49 7.09 10.16
N ALA A 145 -15.10 6.59 11.31
CA ALA A 145 -13.84 6.88 11.98
C ALA A 145 -12.79 5.81 11.62
N LEU A 146 -11.59 6.25 11.29
CA LEU A 146 -10.44 5.38 11.04
C LEU A 146 -9.20 5.96 11.73
N ARG A 147 -8.50 5.12 12.51
CA ARG A 147 -7.09 5.35 12.83
C ARG A 147 -6.26 4.24 12.20
N SER A 148 -5.32 4.62 11.35
CA SER A 148 -4.43 3.69 10.65
C SER A 148 -3.00 3.92 11.07
N VAL A 149 -2.36 2.87 11.64
CA VAL A 149 -0.97 2.92 12.06
C VAL A 149 -0.16 1.95 11.23
N THR A 150 0.85 2.45 10.55
CA THR A 150 1.79 1.63 9.75
C THR A 150 3.20 1.75 10.32
N ARG A 151 3.84 0.60 10.57
CA ARG A 151 5.23 0.54 11.00
C ARG A 151 5.99 -0.53 10.24
N LEU A 152 7.03 -0.10 9.54
CA LEU A 152 7.95 -0.95 8.81
C LEU A 152 9.32 -0.82 9.47
N THR A 153 9.83 -1.89 10.10
CA THR A 153 11.05 -1.88 10.89
C THR A 153 12.07 -2.84 10.32
N GLY A 154 13.31 -2.40 10.13
CA GLY A 154 14.44 -3.23 9.73
C GLY A 154 15.56 -3.26 10.77
N PRO A 155 16.70 -3.91 10.47
CA PRO A 155 17.83 -4.00 11.40
C PRO A 155 18.40 -2.65 11.84
N GLY A 156 18.30 -1.63 10.99
CA GLY A 156 18.79 -0.27 11.26
C GLY A 156 17.76 0.67 11.90
N GLY A 157 16.57 0.19 12.20
CA GLY A 157 15.46 1.00 12.74
C GLY A 157 14.24 1.04 11.83
N ASP A 158 13.40 2.03 12.04
CA ASP A 158 12.18 2.18 11.26
C ASP A 158 12.47 2.74 9.85
N PHE A 159 11.97 2.06 8.82
CA PHE A 159 11.86 2.62 7.46
C PHE A 159 10.72 3.62 7.38
N LEU A 160 9.59 3.26 8.01
CA LEU A 160 8.38 4.07 8.05
C LEU A 160 7.66 3.88 9.38
N TYR A 161 7.29 4.98 10.01
CA TYR A 161 6.28 5.04 11.04
C TYR A 161 5.27 6.11 10.69
N GLU A 162 4.03 5.73 10.55
CA GLU A 162 2.91 6.62 10.26
C GLU A 162 1.72 6.30 11.16
N ASP A 163 1.12 7.33 11.73
CA ASP A 163 -0.10 7.25 12.55
C ASP A 163 -1.11 8.26 11.99
N LEU A 164 -2.04 7.76 11.18
CA LEU A 164 -3.09 8.55 10.55
C LEU A 164 -4.37 8.49 11.38
N ASP A 165 -4.68 9.59 12.04
CA ASP A 165 -5.96 9.78 12.71
C ASP A 165 -6.94 10.47 11.75
N LEU A 166 -7.78 9.66 11.11
CA LEU A 166 -8.83 10.12 10.18
C LEU A 166 -10.21 10.14 10.87
N THR A 167 -10.24 10.43 12.18
CA THR A 167 -11.47 10.50 12.96
C THR A 167 -12.06 11.93 12.93
N GLY A 168 -13.37 12.02 12.88
CA GLY A 168 -14.11 13.30 13.01
C GLY A 168 -13.57 14.41 12.12
N VAL A 169 -13.37 15.59 12.69
CA VAL A 169 -12.91 16.79 11.97
C VAL A 169 -11.41 16.75 11.61
N ARG A 170 -10.63 15.89 12.26
CA ARG A 170 -9.18 15.83 12.01
C ARG A 170 -8.84 15.46 10.57
N ARG A 171 -9.64 14.58 9.96
CA ARG A 171 -9.45 14.18 8.56
C ARG A 171 -9.56 15.35 7.57
N GLN A 172 -10.36 16.37 7.90
CA GLN A 172 -10.56 17.55 7.05
C GLN A 172 -9.46 18.60 7.19
N ALA A 173 -8.50 18.38 8.09
CA ALA A 173 -7.39 19.31 8.28
C ALA A 173 -6.54 19.39 7.00
N ILE A 174 -6.02 20.59 6.72
CA ILE A 174 -5.04 20.85 5.66
C ILE A 174 -3.81 19.99 5.94
N GLY A 175 -3.34 19.24 4.94
CA GLY A 175 -2.21 18.30 5.08
C GLY A 175 -2.61 16.89 5.52
N VAL A 176 -3.91 16.62 5.78
CA VAL A 176 -4.46 15.26 5.97
C VAL A 176 -5.24 14.89 4.71
N LEU A 177 -6.56 15.01 4.69
CA LEU A 177 -7.36 14.72 3.49
C LEU A 177 -8.00 16.00 2.89
N GLY A 178 -8.15 17.06 3.67
CA GLY A 178 -8.90 18.24 3.24
C GLY A 178 -10.34 17.88 2.87
N THR A 179 -10.72 18.11 1.62
CA THR A 179 -12.05 17.75 1.08
C THR A 179 -12.09 16.35 0.45
N SER A 180 -10.95 15.69 0.26
CA SER A 180 -10.87 14.38 -0.38
C SER A 180 -11.42 13.28 0.53
N LYS A 181 -11.94 12.22 -0.10
CA LYS A 181 -12.50 11.05 0.59
C LYS A 181 -11.62 9.80 0.47
N VAL A 182 -10.65 9.82 -0.41
CA VAL A 182 -9.81 8.66 -0.72
C VAL A 182 -8.34 9.04 -0.55
N LEU A 183 -7.63 8.18 0.17
CA LEU A 183 -6.19 8.18 0.27
C LEU A 183 -5.68 6.88 -0.33
N SER A 184 -4.95 6.96 -1.44
CA SER A 184 -4.27 5.80 -2.02
C SER A 184 -2.76 5.97 -1.91
N SER A 185 -2.06 4.88 -1.62
CA SER A 185 -0.61 4.89 -1.48
C SER A 185 0.03 3.62 -2.02
N ALA A 186 1.25 3.76 -2.54
CA ALA A 186 2.19 2.68 -2.75
C ALA A 186 3.43 2.94 -1.89
N THR A 187 3.84 1.97 -1.08
CA THR A 187 4.97 2.07 -0.15
C THR A 187 6.01 1.03 -0.48
N ALA A 188 7.24 1.47 -0.76
CA ALA A 188 8.41 0.62 -0.91
C ALA A 188 9.34 0.82 0.29
N ALA A 189 9.87 -0.26 0.87
CA ALA A 189 10.84 -0.23 1.95
C ALA A 189 11.89 -1.35 1.81
N GLY A 190 13.12 -1.09 2.25
CA GLY A 190 14.27 -1.99 2.08
C GLY A 190 14.87 -1.96 0.68
N TRP A 191 14.38 -1.12 -0.18
CA TRP A 191 14.87 -0.84 -1.53
C TRP A 191 14.28 0.48 -2.03
N ARG A 192 14.91 1.11 -2.99
CA ARG A 192 14.46 2.39 -3.54
C ARG A 192 14.05 2.21 -5.01
N PRO A 193 12.76 2.36 -5.35
CA PRO A 193 12.34 2.34 -6.75
C PRO A 193 12.93 3.54 -7.49
N SER A 194 13.35 3.33 -8.74
CA SER A 194 13.82 4.42 -9.59
C SER A 194 12.66 5.40 -9.86
N PRO A 195 12.91 6.70 -9.95
CA PRO A 195 11.91 7.66 -10.37
C PRO A 195 11.32 7.28 -11.73
N GLY A 196 10.00 7.48 -11.92
CA GLY A 196 9.40 7.41 -13.25
C GLY A 196 10.01 8.51 -14.14
N GLN A 197 10.09 8.27 -15.42
CA GLN A 197 10.15 9.37 -16.35
C GLN A 197 8.77 10.04 -16.23
N GLY A 198 8.70 11.16 -15.48
CA GLY A 198 7.54 12.03 -15.52
C GLY A 198 7.25 12.37 -16.99
N PRO A 199 6.02 12.79 -17.35
CA PRO A 199 5.83 13.42 -18.63
C PRO A 199 6.91 14.50 -18.72
N GLU A 200 7.78 14.40 -19.73
CA GLU A 200 8.71 15.47 -20.05
C GLU A 200 7.85 16.72 -20.11
N THR A 201 8.00 17.62 -19.14
CA THR A 201 7.50 18.98 -19.30
C THR A 201 8.26 19.47 -20.51
N GLY A 202 7.57 19.44 -21.66
CA GLY A 202 8.12 19.87 -22.92
C GLY A 202 8.68 21.27 -22.71
N GLU A 203 9.99 21.36 -22.58
CA GLU A 203 10.69 22.60 -22.80
C GLU A 203 10.40 22.93 -24.25
N ASP A 204 9.57 23.94 -24.46
CA ASP A 204 9.38 24.57 -25.75
C ASP A 204 10.72 25.19 -26.15
N PRO A 205 11.45 24.64 -27.13
CA PRO A 205 12.78 25.14 -27.55
C PRO A 205 12.70 26.50 -28.26
N GLY A 206 11.57 27.22 -28.17
CA GLY A 206 11.28 28.46 -28.88
C GLY A 206 11.13 29.75 -28.03
N ALA A 207 11.27 29.70 -26.71
CA ALA A 207 11.13 30.91 -25.89
C ALA A 207 12.46 31.65 -25.76
N GLY A 208 12.68 32.64 -26.63
CA GLY A 208 13.78 33.61 -26.52
C GLY A 208 13.70 34.46 -25.26
N PRO A 209 14.84 35.05 -24.82
CA PRO A 209 14.95 35.76 -23.54
C PRO A 209 14.41 37.19 -23.63
N ASP A 210 13.10 37.41 -23.62
CA ASP A 210 12.53 38.75 -23.38
C ASP A 210 11.03 38.67 -23.13
N ARG A 211 10.63 38.41 -21.86
CA ARG A 211 9.38 38.93 -21.31
C ARG A 211 9.46 39.00 -19.78
N ILE A 212 9.79 40.20 -19.30
CA ILE A 212 9.48 40.61 -17.94
C ILE A 212 7.97 40.73 -17.84
N THR A 213 7.31 39.75 -17.28
CA THR A 213 5.90 39.86 -16.83
C THR A 213 5.91 40.03 -15.32
N GLY A 214 5.41 41.20 -14.87
CA GLY A 214 5.20 41.52 -13.49
C GLY A 214 4.24 40.53 -12.79
N PRO A 215 4.05 40.63 -11.44
CA PRO A 215 3.28 39.67 -10.67
C PRO A 215 1.81 39.69 -11.06
N GLY A 216 1.47 38.87 -12.04
CA GLY A 216 0.08 38.57 -12.38
C GLY A 216 -0.52 37.72 -11.28
N ASN A 217 -1.63 38.19 -10.75
CA ASN A 217 -2.48 37.56 -9.74
C ASN A 217 -3.03 36.23 -10.30
N ALA A 218 -2.23 35.15 -10.22
CA ALA A 218 -2.73 33.79 -10.45
C ALA A 218 -3.56 33.44 -9.23
N GLY A 219 -4.87 33.48 -9.36
CA GLY A 219 -5.79 32.89 -8.40
C GLY A 219 -5.40 31.42 -8.14
N PRO A 220 -5.79 30.82 -7.01
CA PRO A 220 -5.46 29.44 -6.70
C PRO A 220 -6.08 28.54 -7.79
N GLY A 221 -5.30 28.22 -8.80
CA GLY A 221 -5.66 27.25 -9.81
C GLY A 221 -5.84 25.92 -9.05
N THR A 222 -7.04 25.34 -9.13
CA THR A 222 -7.32 23.99 -8.68
C THR A 222 -6.49 23.04 -9.51
N ALA A 223 -5.24 22.78 -9.05
CA ALA A 223 -4.48 21.66 -9.59
C ALA A 223 -5.35 20.42 -9.38
N GLY A 224 -5.62 19.68 -10.44
CA GLY A 224 -6.36 18.42 -10.36
C GLY A 224 -5.64 17.43 -9.40
N PRO A 225 -6.32 16.37 -8.98
CA PRO A 225 -5.71 15.38 -8.11
C PRO A 225 -4.45 14.81 -8.75
N ALA A 226 -3.36 14.80 -8.00
CA ALA A 226 -2.04 14.32 -8.43
C ALA A 226 -1.49 13.33 -7.40
N ALA A 227 -0.64 12.41 -7.86
CA ALA A 227 0.15 11.59 -6.96
C ALA A 227 1.48 12.30 -6.64
N HIS A 228 1.85 12.24 -5.37
CA HIS A 228 3.09 12.81 -4.87
C HIS A 228 3.98 11.70 -4.32
N ARG A 229 5.25 11.73 -4.71
CA ARG A 229 6.28 10.81 -4.23
C ARG A 229 7.09 11.45 -3.12
N PHE A 230 7.33 10.68 -2.07
CA PHE A 230 8.14 11.04 -0.92
C PHE A 230 9.26 10.01 -0.77
N GLU A 231 10.50 10.47 -0.68
CA GLU A 231 11.64 9.62 -0.36
C GLU A 231 11.71 9.38 1.15
N LEU A 232 11.94 8.13 1.55
CA LEU A 232 12.19 7.81 2.95
C LEU A 232 13.65 8.10 3.33
N ALA A 233 13.91 8.34 4.61
CA ALA A 233 15.27 8.53 5.11
C ALA A 233 16.15 7.29 4.90
N ALA A 234 15.57 6.09 5.08
CA ALA A 234 16.17 4.82 4.69
C ALA A 234 15.81 4.48 3.24
N ASP A 235 16.34 3.35 2.72
CA ASP A 235 16.00 2.92 1.37
C ASP A 235 14.51 2.62 1.23
N GLY A 236 13.80 3.51 0.57
CA GLY A 236 12.38 3.42 0.36
C GLY A 236 11.76 4.68 -0.24
N ALA A 237 10.51 4.55 -0.63
CA ALA A 237 9.69 5.65 -1.12
C ALA A 237 8.21 5.40 -0.82
N VAL A 238 7.44 6.47 -0.67
CA VAL A 238 5.98 6.44 -0.60
C VAL A 238 5.43 7.28 -1.74
N LEU A 239 4.56 6.70 -2.56
CA LEU A 239 3.72 7.44 -3.49
C LEU A 239 2.35 7.61 -2.86
N ARG A 240 1.77 8.80 -2.92
CA ARG A 240 0.48 9.10 -2.29
C ARG A 240 -0.39 9.96 -3.19
N ALA A 241 -1.66 9.60 -3.29
CA ALA A 241 -2.67 10.38 -3.97
C ALA A 241 -3.89 10.60 -3.08
N LEU A 242 -4.45 11.80 -3.12
CA LEU A 242 -5.74 12.16 -2.55
C LEU A 242 -6.74 12.35 -3.69
N ALA A 243 -7.94 11.81 -3.54
CA ALA A 243 -8.97 11.88 -4.56
C ALA A 243 -10.38 11.82 -3.94
N ASP A 244 -11.39 12.09 -4.77
CA ASP A 244 -12.79 12.03 -4.34
C ASP A 244 -13.42 10.64 -4.57
N SER A 245 -12.76 9.79 -5.36
CA SER A 245 -13.20 8.42 -5.60
C SER A 245 -12.03 7.43 -5.68
N ALA A 246 -12.30 6.16 -5.32
CA ALA A 246 -11.30 5.09 -5.40
C ALA A 246 -10.74 4.92 -6.83
N HIS A 247 -11.60 4.96 -7.84
CA HIS A 247 -11.19 4.85 -9.23
C HIS A 247 -10.25 5.99 -9.69
N GLN A 248 -10.49 7.22 -9.20
CA GLN A 248 -9.61 8.34 -9.49
C GLN A 248 -8.25 8.18 -8.82
N ALA A 249 -8.22 7.77 -7.54
CA ALA A 249 -6.98 7.51 -6.81
C ALA A 249 -6.19 6.36 -7.44
N ASP A 250 -6.88 5.31 -7.86
CA ASP A 250 -6.29 4.13 -8.49
C ASP A 250 -5.58 4.48 -9.81
N ARG A 251 -6.19 5.30 -10.66
CA ARG A 251 -5.55 5.80 -11.89
C ARG A 251 -4.26 6.57 -11.65
N LEU A 252 -4.10 7.17 -10.46
CA LEU A 252 -2.91 7.93 -10.10
C LEU A 252 -1.80 7.06 -9.50
N VAL A 253 -2.15 6.00 -8.79
CA VAL A 253 -1.20 5.18 -8.02
C VAL A 253 -0.85 3.86 -8.72
N GLN A 254 -1.83 3.20 -9.35
CA GLN A 254 -1.66 1.88 -9.95
C GLN A 254 -0.53 1.79 -10.98
N PRO A 255 -0.40 2.73 -11.95
CA PRO A 255 0.65 2.64 -12.97
C PRO A 255 2.05 2.65 -12.37
N GLU A 256 2.25 3.46 -11.34
CA GLU A 256 3.53 3.56 -10.65
C GLU A 256 3.79 2.35 -9.76
N TYR A 257 2.77 1.83 -9.07
CA TYR A 257 2.85 0.59 -8.30
C TYR A 257 3.25 -0.59 -9.20
N ASP A 258 2.63 -0.73 -10.37
CA ASP A 258 2.95 -1.80 -11.33
C ASP A 258 4.39 -1.67 -11.82
N ARG A 259 4.85 -0.46 -12.09
CA ARG A 259 6.24 -0.19 -12.46
C ARG A 259 7.21 -0.56 -11.33
N TRP A 260 6.91 -0.20 -10.09
CA TRP A 260 7.71 -0.57 -8.92
C TRP A 260 7.74 -2.08 -8.71
N LYS A 261 6.62 -2.76 -8.94
CA LYS A 261 6.54 -4.21 -8.84
C LYS A 261 7.46 -4.92 -9.86
N VAL A 262 7.51 -4.42 -11.10
CA VAL A 262 8.45 -4.92 -12.12
C VAL A 262 9.91 -4.70 -11.67
N GLN A 263 10.25 -3.49 -11.25
CA GLN A 263 11.60 -3.17 -10.77
C GLN A 263 12.03 -4.04 -9.58
N LEU A 264 11.12 -4.27 -8.62
CA LEU A 264 11.39 -5.14 -7.48
C LEU A 264 11.68 -6.57 -7.94
N THR A 265 10.85 -7.09 -8.85
CA THR A 265 11.03 -8.44 -9.41
C THR A 265 12.38 -8.59 -10.11
N ASP A 266 12.77 -7.60 -10.92
CA ASP A 266 14.06 -7.60 -11.62
C ASP A 266 15.24 -7.55 -10.63
N GLN A 267 15.12 -6.79 -9.55
CA GLN A 267 16.16 -6.74 -8.51
C GLN A 267 16.29 -8.06 -7.74
N LEU A 268 15.17 -8.74 -7.45
CA LEU A 268 15.17 -10.01 -6.75
C LEU A 268 15.80 -11.12 -7.60
N ASN A 269 15.62 -11.08 -8.91
CA ASN A 269 16.21 -12.05 -9.84
C ASN A 269 17.72 -11.84 -10.05
N ARG A 270 18.26 -10.61 -9.87
CA ARG A 270 19.71 -10.32 -10.04
C ARG A 270 20.56 -10.68 -8.82
N VAL A 271 19.98 -10.78 -7.64
CA VAL A 271 20.72 -11.06 -6.37
C VAL A 271 21.13 -12.54 -6.27
N THR A 272 20.68 -13.39 -7.18
CA THR A 272 20.91 -14.84 -7.14
C THR A 272 22.11 -15.28 -7.99
N ASP A 273 22.76 -14.36 -8.72
CA ASP A 273 24.04 -14.55 -9.43
C ASP A 273 25.23 -14.09 -8.54
#